data_cbf6a404355bdbe2682f57fe3de19be8
#
_entry.id   cbf6a404355bdbe2682f57fe3de19be8
#
_cell.length_a   1.000
_cell.length_b   1.000
_cell.length_c   1.000
_cell.angle_alpha   90.00
_cell.angle_beta   90.00
_cell.angle_gamma   90.00
#
_symmetry.space_group_name_H-M   'P 1'
#
loop_
_entity.id
_entity.type
_entity.pdbx_description
1 polymer ?
#
loop_
_entity_poly.entity_id
_entity_poly.type
_entity_poly.pdbx_seq_one_letter_code
_entity_poly.pdbx_strand_id
1 'polypeptide(L)'
;MKKINNSNTIIKAENIYFKYEDSAKPILEDINFTIFEKEFVSIIGPNGGGKSTLIKIIIGLLKPDSGKITIFGLDPQDIKEKIGYVPQYLNFDQLYPITSIDVVMMGRLNSNFFTKFTRKDYEIAKEALNFVGMKGYENKLISNLSGGQKQRILIARALAVDSEILILDEPTANLDKEAQSFLYDILQKINKEKTIILVSHDVGFVPSISTKVLCLNRTLSEYTIKEEDNLSNIDFYNCKVDRII
;
A
#
# COMPACT_ATOMS: atom_id res chain seq x y z
N MET A 1 -16.00 5.20 -24.32
CA MET A 1 -15.94 6.38 -23.41
C MET A 1 -16.70 6.07 -22.14
N LYS A 2 -16.06 5.45 -21.14
CA LYS A 2 -16.65 5.46 -19.78
C LYS A 2 -16.44 6.86 -19.23
N LYS A 3 -17.56 7.59 -19.02
CA LYS A 3 -17.57 8.84 -18.27
C LYS A 3 -16.91 8.55 -16.91
N ILE A 4 -15.84 9.26 -16.60
CA ILE A 4 -15.36 9.42 -15.23
C ILE A 4 -16.51 10.16 -14.53
N ASN A 5 -17.44 9.39 -13.96
CA ASN A 5 -18.46 9.92 -13.09
C ASN A 5 -17.74 10.55 -11.89
N ASN A 6 -18.33 11.58 -11.31
CA ASN A 6 -17.92 12.23 -10.06
C ASN A 6 -17.61 11.17 -8.98
N SER A 7 -16.44 10.57 -9.08
CA SER A 7 -15.93 9.54 -8.19
C SER A 7 -15.66 10.23 -6.86
N ASN A 8 -16.17 9.66 -5.77
CA ASN A 8 -15.92 10.16 -4.42
C ASN A 8 -14.43 10.29 -4.19
N THR A 9 -13.97 11.48 -3.86
CA THR A 9 -12.58 11.71 -3.44
C THR A 9 -12.34 10.96 -2.14
N ILE A 10 -11.35 10.08 -2.18
CA ILE A 10 -10.98 9.27 -1.01
C ILE A 10 -9.80 9.88 -0.25
N ILE A 11 -8.77 10.34 -0.99
CA ILE A 11 -7.62 11.03 -0.40
C ILE A 11 -7.43 12.35 -1.14
N LYS A 12 -7.23 13.42 -0.39
CA LYS A 12 -6.87 14.73 -0.92
C LYS A 12 -5.70 15.30 -0.13
N ALA A 13 -4.60 15.62 -0.82
CA ALA A 13 -3.43 16.28 -0.27
C ALA A 13 -3.26 17.65 -0.94
N GLU A 14 -3.07 18.69 -0.13
CA GLU A 14 -2.96 20.09 -0.56
C GLU A 14 -1.74 20.75 0.10
N ASN A 15 -0.77 21.15 -0.70
CA ASN A 15 0.43 21.89 -0.32
C ASN A 15 1.20 21.25 0.86
N ILE A 16 1.39 19.91 0.81
CA ILE A 16 2.08 19.20 1.88
C ILE A 16 3.57 19.49 1.84
N TYR A 17 4.09 19.97 2.96
CA TYR A 17 5.51 20.09 3.25
C TYR A 17 5.86 19.25 4.47
N PHE A 18 7.02 18.58 4.41
CA PHE A 18 7.52 17.82 5.55
C PHE A 18 9.04 17.78 5.57
N LYS A 19 9.62 17.97 6.76
CA LYS A 19 11.05 17.90 7.02
C LYS A 19 11.30 17.15 8.33
N TYR A 20 12.24 16.21 8.34
CA TYR A 20 12.71 15.62 9.60
C TYR A 20 13.60 16.60 10.36
N GLU A 21 13.56 16.58 11.69
CA GLU A 21 14.32 17.49 12.55
C GLU A 21 15.82 17.50 12.21
N ASP A 22 16.39 16.29 11.97
CA ASP A 22 17.82 16.13 11.66
C ASP A 22 18.17 16.38 10.20
N SER A 23 17.22 16.74 9.35
CA SER A 23 17.45 16.95 7.92
C SER A 23 17.77 18.40 7.62
N ALA A 24 18.77 18.64 6.75
CA ALA A 24 19.06 20.00 6.27
C ALA A 24 17.97 20.54 5.31
N LYS A 25 17.32 19.64 4.54
CA LYS A 25 16.34 19.98 3.50
C LYS A 25 15.01 19.27 3.74
N PRO A 26 13.88 19.82 3.30
CA PRO A 26 12.60 19.12 3.32
C PRO A 26 12.67 17.84 2.47
N ILE A 27 11.91 16.86 2.88
CA ILE A 27 11.77 15.56 2.18
C ILE A 27 10.53 15.56 1.29
N LEU A 28 9.53 16.40 1.61
CA LEU A 28 8.35 16.62 0.78
C LEU A 28 8.17 18.13 0.64
N GLU A 29 7.99 18.59 -0.60
CA GLU A 29 7.89 20.00 -0.97
C GLU A 29 6.69 20.19 -1.89
N ASP A 30 5.67 20.92 -1.43
CA ASP A 30 4.45 21.28 -2.19
C ASP A 30 3.76 20.06 -2.83
N ILE A 31 3.50 19.02 -2.04
CA ILE A 31 2.85 17.82 -2.55
C ILE A 31 1.35 18.04 -2.66
N ASN A 32 0.84 17.89 -3.87
CA ASN A 32 -0.56 18.03 -4.21
C ASN A 32 -1.01 16.83 -5.03
N PHE A 33 -2.07 16.12 -4.58
CA PHE A 33 -2.70 15.04 -5.35
C PHE A 33 -4.09 14.72 -4.83
N THR A 34 -4.87 14.03 -5.68
CA THR A 34 -6.18 13.51 -5.32
C THR A 34 -6.29 12.06 -5.76
N ILE A 35 -6.78 11.19 -4.88
CA ILE A 35 -7.08 9.78 -5.18
C ILE A 35 -8.59 9.58 -5.02
N PHE A 36 -9.16 8.91 -6.02
CA PHE A 36 -10.58 8.59 -6.05
C PHE A 36 -10.84 7.14 -5.66
N GLU A 37 -12.09 6.85 -5.34
CA GLU A 37 -12.53 5.50 -4.97
C GLU A 37 -12.20 4.49 -6.07
N LYS A 38 -11.67 3.33 -5.67
CA LYS A 38 -11.28 2.21 -6.55
C LYS A 38 -10.21 2.53 -7.60
N GLU A 39 -9.48 3.63 -7.45
CA GLU A 39 -8.27 3.82 -8.23
C GLU A 39 -7.17 2.84 -7.80
N PHE A 40 -6.39 2.40 -8.77
CA PHE A 40 -5.10 1.74 -8.52
C PHE A 40 -3.99 2.77 -8.76
N VAL A 41 -3.41 3.28 -7.69
CA VAL A 41 -2.40 4.34 -7.73
C VAL A 41 -1.04 3.75 -7.39
N SER A 42 -0.06 3.98 -8.24
CA SER A 42 1.32 3.65 -7.94
C SER A 42 2.12 4.89 -7.58
N ILE A 43 2.90 4.80 -6.50
CA ILE A 43 3.87 5.83 -6.09
C ILE A 43 5.26 5.30 -6.44
N ILE A 44 5.92 5.99 -7.38
CA ILE A 44 7.27 5.64 -7.82
C ILE A 44 8.24 6.79 -7.54
N GLY A 45 9.54 6.49 -7.55
CA GLY A 45 10.57 7.51 -7.34
C GLY A 45 11.85 6.90 -6.76
N PRO A 46 12.93 7.69 -6.68
CA PRO A 46 14.22 7.21 -6.18
C PRO A 46 14.18 6.89 -4.69
N ASN A 47 15.16 6.13 -4.22
CA ASN A 47 15.39 5.95 -2.79
C ASN A 47 15.70 7.30 -2.14
N GLY A 48 15.09 7.57 -0.98
CA GLY A 48 15.18 8.87 -0.31
C GLY A 48 14.28 9.96 -0.93
N GLY A 49 13.50 9.67 -1.98
CA GLY A 49 12.60 10.63 -2.64
C GLY A 49 11.34 11.00 -1.84
N GLY A 50 11.13 10.42 -0.65
CA GLY A 50 10.00 10.76 0.24
C GLY A 50 8.83 9.78 0.22
N LYS A 51 8.90 8.67 -0.54
CA LYS A 51 7.79 7.71 -0.69
C LYS A 51 7.26 7.18 0.65
N SER A 52 8.13 6.59 1.46
CA SER A 52 7.74 6.05 2.77
C SER A 52 7.31 7.14 3.76
N THR A 53 7.85 8.37 3.62
CA THR A 53 7.40 9.53 4.40
C THR A 53 5.97 9.92 4.02
N LEU A 54 5.66 9.98 2.72
CA LEU A 54 4.31 10.27 2.25
C LEU A 54 3.32 9.20 2.72
N ILE A 55 3.69 7.91 2.64
CA ILE A 55 2.85 6.83 3.19
C ILE A 55 2.61 7.02 4.68
N LYS A 56 3.65 7.33 5.48
CA LYS A 56 3.49 7.57 6.92
C LYS A 56 2.55 8.74 7.23
N ILE A 57 2.52 9.77 6.38
CA ILE A 57 1.56 10.88 6.49
C ILE A 57 0.15 10.39 6.14
N ILE A 58 -0.02 9.63 5.05
CA ILE A 58 -1.32 9.08 4.63
C ILE A 58 -1.92 8.17 5.72
N ILE A 59 -1.11 7.30 6.35
CA ILE A 59 -1.62 6.41 7.43
C ILE A 59 -1.67 7.09 8.81
N GLY A 60 -1.41 8.40 8.88
CA GLY A 60 -1.51 9.19 10.12
C GLY A 60 -0.43 8.88 11.16
N LEU A 61 0.74 8.35 10.76
CA LEU A 61 1.90 8.16 11.63
C LEU A 61 2.78 9.40 11.72
N LEU A 62 2.75 10.26 10.70
CA LEU A 62 3.42 11.56 10.68
C LEU A 62 2.42 12.64 10.36
N LYS A 63 2.65 13.84 10.92
CA LYS A 63 1.91 15.06 10.58
C LYS A 63 2.77 15.90 9.65
N PRO A 64 2.22 16.48 8.57
CA PRO A 64 2.97 17.43 7.75
C PRO A 64 3.25 18.73 8.54
N ASP A 65 4.38 19.39 8.23
CA ASP A 65 4.74 20.68 8.84
C ASP A 65 3.80 21.79 8.36
N SER A 66 3.35 21.71 7.10
CA SER A 66 2.33 22.57 6.53
C SER A 66 1.53 21.85 5.44
N GLY A 67 0.42 22.47 5.02
CA GLY A 67 -0.53 21.86 4.11
C GLY A 67 -1.56 21.02 4.84
N LYS A 68 -2.38 20.31 4.08
CA LYS A 68 -3.47 19.48 4.63
C LYS A 68 -3.65 18.20 3.84
N ILE A 69 -3.80 17.09 4.54
CA ILE A 69 -4.25 15.83 3.96
C ILE A 69 -5.56 15.39 4.62
N THR A 70 -6.48 14.90 3.82
CA THR A 70 -7.73 14.32 4.29
C THR A 70 -7.99 12.99 3.62
N ILE A 71 -8.60 12.06 4.35
CA ILE A 71 -9.05 10.77 3.85
C ILE A 71 -10.54 10.66 4.21
N PHE A 72 -11.40 10.45 3.22
CA PHE A 72 -12.86 10.57 3.38
C PHE A 72 -13.29 11.93 3.98
N GLY A 73 -12.50 13.00 3.74
CA GLY A 73 -12.73 14.32 4.30
C GLY A 73 -12.30 14.50 5.77
N LEU A 74 -11.79 13.45 6.44
CA LEU A 74 -11.34 13.43 7.83
C LEU A 74 -9.81 13.45 7.95
N ASP A 75 -9.30 13.74 9.15
CA ASP A 75 -7.87 13.61 9.44
C ASP A 75 -7.45 12.12 9.40
N PRO A 76 -6.29 11.77 8.81
CA PRO A 76 -5.81 10.39 8.76
C PRO A 76 -5.72 9.70 10.13
N GLN A 77 -5.51 10.46 11.21
CA GLN A 77 -5.42 9.90 12.56
C GLN A 77 -6.77 9.35 13.06
N ASP A 78 -7.87 9.88 12.55
CA ASP A 78 -9.23 9.54 13.01
C ASP A 78 -9.81 8.32 12.32
N ILE A 79 -9.14 7.83 11.24
CA ILE A 79 -9.71 6.78 10.37
C ILE A 79 -8.73 5.66 10.03
N LYS A 80 -7.76 5.39 10.89
CA LYS A 80 -6.73 4.36 10.68
C LYS A 80 -7.31 2.98 10.39
N GLU A 81 -8.47 2.66 10.94
CA GLU A 81 -9.20 1.41 10.72
C GLU A 81 -9.72 1.23 9.30
N LYS A 82 -9.80 2.31 8.50
CA LYS A 82 -10.19 2.27 7.09
C LYS A 82 -9.02 1.98 6.14
N ILE A 83 -7.81 1.83 6.68
CA ILE A 83 -6.58 1.64 5.91
C ILE A 83 -5.94 0.30 6.29
N GLY A 84 -5.87 -0.61 5.32
CA GLY A 84 -5.01 -1.79 5.40
C GLY A 84 -3.60 -1.43 4.95
N TYR A 85 -2.59 -1.70 5.77
CA TYR A 85 -1.21 -1.38 5.46
C TYR A 85 -0.31 -2.60 5.48
N VAL A 86 0.43 -2.80 4.38
CA VAL A 86 1.46 -3.82 4.21
C VAL A 86 2.81 -3.11 4.13
N PRO A 87 3.64 -3.14 5.18
CA PRO A 87 4.95 -2.50 5.19
C PRO A 87 5.96 -3.32 4.36
N GLN A 88 7.02 -2.65 3.93
CA GLN A 88 8.13 -3.24 3.16
C GLN A 88 8.80 -4.40 3.91
N TYR A 89 9.05 -4.23 5.20
CA TYR A 89 9.66 -5.23 6.07
C TYR A 89 8.82 -5.44 7.32
N LEU A 90 8.58 -6.70 7.62
CA LEU A 90 8.13 -7.13 8.95
C LEU A 90 9.16 -8.15 9.44
N ASN A 91 10.00 -7.70 10.38
CA ASN A 91 10.91 -8.59 11.07
C ASN A 91 10.12 -9.33 12.14
N PHE A 92 9.77 -10.57 11.84
CA PHE A 92 9.32 -11.49 12.89
C PHE A 92 10.56 -12.07 13.56
N ASP A 93 10.60 -11.96 14.88
CA ASP A 93 11.62 -12.66 15.65
C ASP A 93 11.46 -14.17 15.37
N GLN A 94 12.50 -14.79 14.81
CA GLN A 94 12.50 -16.21 14.45
C GLN A 94 12.35 -17.12 15.67
N LEU A 95 12.67 -16.61 16.86
CA LEU A 95 12.53 -17.34 18.13
C LEU A 95 11.09 -17.37 18.62
N TYR A 96 10.23 -16.50 18.11
CA TYR A 96 8.83 -16.46 18.54
C TYR A 96 7.95 -17.36 17.66
N PRO A 97 7.32 -18.40 18.21
CA PRO A 97 6.54 -19.38 17.44
C PRO A 97 5.17 -18.81 17.06
N ILE A 98 5.14 -17.84 16.15
CA ILE A 98 3.92 -17.21 15.64
C ILE A 98 3.43 -17.94 14.39
N THR A 99 2.15 -18.27 14.33
CA THR A 99 1.53 -18.95 13.18
C THR A 99 0.98 -17.95 12.16
N SER A 100 0.69 -18.44 10.95
CA SER A 100 0.08 -17.63 9.90
C SER A 100 -1.25 -17.03 10.33
N ILE A 101 -2.10 -17.82 11.01
CA ILE A 101 -3.39 -17.31 11.47
C ILE A 101 -3.22 -16.23 12.56
N ASP A 102 -2.24 -16.37 13.45
CA ASP A 102 -1.97 -15.36 14.48
C ASP A 102 -1.61 -14.02 13.87
N VAL A 103 -0.77 -14.03 12.80
CA VAL A 103 -0.41 -12.80 12.10
C VAL A 103 -1.62 -12.16 11.43
N VAL A 104 -2.48 -12.95 10.77
CA VAL A 104 -3.69 -12.42 10.13
C VAL A 104 -4.67 -11.89 11.16
N MET A 105 -4.80 -12.56 12.30
CA MET A 105 -5.64 -12.12 13.43
C MET A 105 -5.20 -10.78 14.01
N MET A 106 -3.92 -10.39 13.89
CA MET A 106 -3.48 -9.03 14.27
C MET A 106 -4.22 -7.94 13.48
N GLY A 107 -4.69 -8.23 12.26
CA GLY A 107 -5.54 -7.33 11.48
C GLY A 107 -6.95 -7.15 12.06
N ARG A 108 -7.35 -7.99 13.02
CA ARG A 108 -8.64 -7.92 13.71
C ARG A 108 -8.56 -7.22 15.07
N LEU A 109 -7.37 -6.75 15.47
CA LEU A 109 -7.21 -5.99 16.71
C LEU A 109 -7.92 -4.63 16.57
N ASN A 110 -8.90 -4.42 17.43
CA ASN A 110 -9.58 -3.13 17.57
C ASN A 110 -8.80 -2.22 18.53
N SER A 111 -9.11 -0.92 18.53
CA SER A 111 -8.56 0.05 19.47
C SER A 111 -8.77 -0.33 20.96
N ASN A 112 -9.75 -1.21 21.24
CA ASN A 112 -9.95 -1.81 22.56
C ASN A 112 -9.12 -3.09 22.70
N PHE A 113 -7.90 -2.97 23.22
CA PHE A 113 -6.96 -4.08 23.47
C PHE A 113 -7.50 -5.20 24.38
N PHE A 114 -8.63 -5.00 25.04
CA PHE A 114 -9.24 -5.97 25.96
C PHE A 114 -10.31 -6.86 25.33
N THR A 115 -10.65 -6.66 24.06
CA THR A 115 -11.62 -7.51 23.38
C THR A 115 -10.99 -8.83 22.96
N LYS A 116 -11.55 -9.95 23.43
CA LYS A 116 -11.16 -11.28 22.94
C LYS A 116 -11.60 -11.45 21.50
N PHE A 117 -10.77 -12.12 20.70
CA PHE A 117 -11.15 -12.53 19.35
C PHE A 117 -12.40 -13.40 19.39
N THR A 118 -13.33 -13.11 18.48
CA THR A 118 -14.55 -13.85 18.31
C THR A 118 -14.38 -14.96 17.26
N ARG A 119 -15.32 -15.91 17.20
CA ARG A 119 -15.34 -16.89 16.12
C ARG A 119 -15.41 -16.22 14.73
N LYS A 120 -16.16 -15.13 14.61
CA LYS A 120 -16.24 -14.36 13.37
C LYS A 120 -14.88 -13.79 12.92
N ASP A 121 -14.05 -13.35 13.86
CA ASP A 121 -12.70 -12.85 13.51
C ASP A 121 -11.82 -13.97 12.94
N TYR A 122 -11.92 -15.19 13.49
CA TYR A 122 -11.22 -16.36 12.95
C TYR A 122 -11.72 -16.74 11.56
N GLU A 123 -13.02 -16.65 11.29
CA GLU A 123 -13.60 -16.92 9.98
C GLU A 123 -13.10 -15.89 8.96
N ILE A 124 -13.13 -14.59 9.28
CA ILE A 124 -12.57 -13.54 8.42
C ILE A 124 -11.08 -13.77 8.13
N ALA A 125 -10.30 -14.13 9.14
CA ALA A 125 -8.88 -14.39 8.96
C ALA A 125 -8.62 -15.59 8.04
N LYS A 126 -9.40 -16.66 8.15
CA LYS A 126 -9.33 -17.83 7.27
C LYS A 126 -9.75 -17.51 5.84
N GLU A 127 -10.78 -16.69 5.66
CA GLU A 127 -11.21 -16.22 4.34
C GLU A 127 -10.11 -15.39 3.69
N ALA A 128 -9.47 -14.48 4.44
CA ALA A 128 -8.35 -13.69 3.96
C ALA A 128 -7.16 -14.57 3.55
N LEU A 129 -6.80 -15.60 4.35
CA LEU A 129 -5.78 -16.59 3.99
C LEU A 129 -6.14 -17.36 2.71
N ASN A 130 -7.38 -17.79 2.59
CA ASN A 130 -7.85 -18.50 1.40
C ASN A 130 -7.79 -17.61 0.15
N PHE A 131 -8.18 -16.34 0.28
CA PHE A 131 -8.14 -15.36 -0.81
C PHE A 131 -6.74 -15.18 -1.40
N VAL A 132 -5.71 -15.15 -0.56
CA VAL A 132 -4.31 -15.02 -0.99
C VAL A 132 -3.65 -16.38 -1.34
N GLY A 133 -4.43 -17.45 -1.47
CA GLY A 133 -3.92 -18.79 -1.84
C GLY A 133 -3.12 -19.48 -0.73
N MET A 134 -3.39 -19.16 0.54
CA MET A 134 -2.72 -19.73 1.72
C MET A 134 -3.63 -20.65 2.55
N LYS A 135 -4.64 -21.24 1.90
CA LYS A 135 -5.50 -22.27 2.53
C LYS A 135 -4.67 -23.46 2.99
N GLY A 136 -4.86 -23.91 4.23
CA GLY A 136 -4.10 -25.02 4.84
C GLY A 136 -2.77 -24.60 5.48
N TYR A 137 -2.44 -23.31 5.46
CA TYR A 137 -1.24 -22.74 6.10
C TYR A 137 -1.54 -22.08 7.45
N GLU A 138 -2.76 -22.18 7.95
CA GLU A 138 -3.24 -21.49 9.16
C GLU A 138 -2.29 -21.70 10.35
N ASN A 139 -1.90 -22.94 10.59
CA ASN A 139 -1.07 -23.35 11.73
C ASN A 139 0.44 -23.42 11.38
N LYS A 140 0.85 -23.00 10.18
CA LYS A 140 2.27 -22.96 9.82
C LYS A 140 2.95 -21.79 10.52
N LEU A 141 4.13 -22.04 11.09
CA LEU A 141 4.97 -20.98 11.64
C LEU A 141 5.46 -20.05 10.54
N ILE A 142 5.44 -18.75 10.79
CA ILE A 142 5.94 -17.74 9.85
C ILE A 142 7.41 -17.95 9.51
N SER A 143 8.22 -18.42 10.47
CA SER A 143 9.64 -18.74 10.24
C SER A 143 9.84 -19.77 9.13
N ASN A 144 8.90 -20.70 8.93
CA ASN A 144 8.97 -21.80 7.96
C ASN A 144 8.41 -21.44 6.57
N LEU A 145 8.01 -20.18 6.35
CA LEU A 145 7.45 -19.73 5.09
C LEU A 145 8.50 -19.09 4.19
N SER A 146 8.36 -19.27 2.87
CA SER A 146 9.14 -18.53 1.87
C SER A 146 8.83 -17.03 1.91
N GLY A 147 9.67 -16.18 1.31
CA GLY A 147 9.44 -14.74 1.21
C GLY A 147 8.09 -14.40 0.57
N GLY A 148 7.74 -15.03 -0.54
CA GLY A 148 6.44 -14.85 -1.21
C GLY A 148 5.26 -15.32 -0.37
N GLN A 149 5.40 -16.40 0.39
CA GLN A 149 4.36 -16.87 1.31
C GLN A 149 4.18 -15.87 2.48
N LYS A 150 5.27 -15.37 3.06
CA LYS A 150 5.21 -14.31 4.09
C LYS A 150 4.51 -13.07 3.58
N GLN A 151 4.82 -12.65 2.36
CA GLN A 151 4.17 -11.49 1.74
C GLN A 151 2.66 -11.69 1.60
N ARG A 152 2.22 -12.89 1.16
CA ARG A 152 0.78 -13.23 1.09
C ARG A 152 0.10 -13.18 2.46
N ILE A 153 0.77 -13.65 3.53
CA ILE A 153 0.24 -13.56 4.90
C ILE A 153 0.06 -12.10 5.32
N LEU A 154 1.02 -11.21 4.98
CA LEU A 154 0.91 -9.78 5.30
C LEU A 154 -0.25 -9.11 4.56
N ILE A 155 -0.49 -9.50 3.31
CA ILE A 155 -1.65 -9.04 2.55
C ILE A 155 -2.94 -9.57 3.19
N ALA A 156 -3.00 -10.85 3.56
CA ALA A 156 -4.15 -11.43 4.25
C ALA A 156 -4.44 -10.68 5.56
N ARG A 157 -3.40 -10.31 6.33
CA ARG A 157 -3.54 -9.48 7.53
C ARG A 157 -4.18 -8.12 7.22
N ALA A 158 -3.72 -7.45 6.16
CA ALA A 158 -4.27 -6.16 5.75
C ALA A 158 -5.70 -6.28 5.20
N LEU A 159 -6.05 -7.41 4.57
CA LEU A 159 -7.42 -7.69 4.12
C LEU A 159 -8.37 -8.05 5.27
N ALA A 160 -7.85 -8.64 6.34
CA ALA A 160 -8.63 -8.92 7.54
C ALA A 160 -9.10 -7.63 8.26
N VAL A 161 -8.45 -6.50 8.03
CA VAL A 161 -8.97 -5.19 8.37
C VAL A 161 -10.15 -4.88 7.44
N ASP A 162 -11.26 -4.41 7.96
CA ASP A 162 -12.39 -3.92 7.14
C ASP A 162 -12.06 -2.55 6.53
N SER A 163 -11.04 -2.54 5.68
CA SER A 163 -10.48 -1.34 5.07
C SER A 163 -11.09 -1.06 3.71
N GLU A 164 -11.16 0.21 3.35
CA GLU A 164 -11.55 0.68 2.01
C GLU A 164 -10.34 1.03 1.15
N ILE A 165 -9.19 1.25 1.79
CA ILE A 165 -7.89 1.55 1.16
C ILE A 165 -6.91 0.46 1.56
N LEU A 166 -6.16 -0.06 0.58
CA LEU A 166 -5.03 -0.95 0.81
C LEU A 166 -3.74 -0.28 0.33
N ILE A 167 -2.80 -0.11 1.23
CA ILE A 167 -1.49 0.48 0.95
C ILE A 167 -0.43 -0.61 1.06
N LEU A 168 0.43 -0.74 0.03
CA LEU A 168 1.52 -1.68 0.01
C LEU A 168 2.83 -0.94 -0.25
N ASP A 169 3.78 -1.07 0.67
CA ASP A 169 5.10 -0.45 0.57
C ASP A 169 6.11 -1.48 0.07
N GLU A 170 6.52 -1.37 -1.20
CA GLU A 170 7.46 -2.25 -1.90
C GLU A 170 7.18 -3.76 -1.74
N PRO A 171 5.96 -4.24 -2.01
CA PRO A 171 5.57 -5.62 -1.70
C PRO A 171 6.25 -6.66 -2.59
N THR A 172 6.91 -6.26 -3.67
CA THR A 172 7.60 -7.13 -4.63
C THR A 172 9.08 -7.29 -4.34
N ALA A 173 9.63 -6.57 -3.35
CA ALA A 173 11.03 -6.68 -2.99
C ALA A 173 11.38 -8.14 -2.61
N ASN A 174 12.39 -8.70 -3.26
CA ASN A 174 12.88 -10.07 -3.06
C ASN A 174 11.89 -11.20 -3.48
N LEU A 175 10.90 -10.92 -4.32
CA LEU A 175 10.04 -11.93 -4.93
C LEU A 175 10.60 -12.34 -6.30
N ASP A 176 10.50 -13.64 -6.62
CA ASP A 176 10.70 -14.12 -7.99
C ASP A 176 9.54 -13.68 -8.90
N LYS A 177 9.74 -13.81 -10.23
CA LYS A 177 8.76 -13.36 -11.22
C LYS A 177 7.40 -14.03 -11.10
N GLU A 178 7.36 -15.30 -10.69
CA GLU A 178 6.11 -16.05 -10.52
C GLU A 178 5.33 -15.52 -9.32
N ALA A 179 6.00 -15.31 -8.17
CA ALA A 179 5.39 -14.73 -6.99
C ALA A 179 4.92 -13.28 -7.23
N GLN A 180 5.67 -12.48 -8.01
CA GLN A 180 5.27 -11.15 -8.42
C GLN A 180 4.00 -11.18 -9.26
N SER A 181 3.94 -12.03 -10.31
CA SER A 181 2.75 -12.16 -11.17
C SER A 181 1.52 -12.54 -10.35
N PHE A 182 1.67 -13.54 -9.48
CA PHE A 182 0.58 -13.95 -8.60
C PHE A 182 0.11 -12.82 -7.65
N LEU A 183 1.05 -12.02 -7.13
CA LEU A 183 0.73 -10.87 -6.31
C LEU A 183 -0.11 -9.85 -7.08
N TYR A 184 0.28 -9.53 -8.31
CA TYR A 184 -0.47 -8.57 -9.13
C TYR A 184 -1.88 -9.06 -9.47
N ASP A 185 -2.05 -10.36 -9.76
CA ASP A 185 -3.38 -10.96 -9.96
C ASP A 185 -4.28 -10.79 -8.73
N ILE A 186 -3.71 -10.96 -7.54
CA ILE A 186 -4.42 -10.72 -6.28
C ILE A 186 -4.80 -9.24 -6.15
N LEU A 187 -3.87 -8.32 -6.40
CA LEU A 187 -4.11 -6.89 -6.28
C LEU A 187 -5.18 -6.41 -7.26
N GLN A 188 -5.18 -6.91 -8.50
CA GLN A 188 -6.24 -6.60 -9.47
C GLN A 188 -7.63 -7.09 -8.99
N LYS A 189 -7.70 -8.25 -8.34
CA LYS A 189 -8.96 -8.73 -7.75
C LYS A 189 -9.42 -7.84 -6.60
N ILE A 190 -8.51 -7.42 -5.73
CA ILE A 190 -8.79 -6.52 -4.61
C ILE A 190 -9.25 -5.14 -5.10
N ASN A 191 -8.65 -4.62 -6.17
CA ASN A 191 -8.95 -3.29 -6.70
C ASN A 191 -10.39 -3.15 -7.22
N LYS A 192 -11.08 -4.27 -7.55
CA LYS A 192 -12.49 -4.21 -7.93
C LYS A 192 -13.38 -3.65 -6.82
N GLU A 193 -12.95 -3.80 -5.57
CA GLU A 193 -13.71 -3.42 -4.38
C GLU A 193 -13.04 -2.32 -3.56
N LYS A 194 -11.70 -2.24 -3.57
CA LYS A 194 -10.92 -1.33 -2.74
C LYS A 194 -10.00 -0.44 -3.58
N THR A 195 -9.68 0.74 -3.04
CA THR A 195 -8.62 1.60 -3.56
C THR A 195 -7.27 1.02 -3.20
N ILE A 196 -6.34 0.96 -4.16
CA ILE A 196 -4.98 0.45 -3.92
C ILE A 196 -3.96 1.56 -4.10
N ILE A 197 -3.02 1.66 -3.15
CA ILE A 197 -1.82 2.47 -3.27
C ILE A 197 -0.62 1.53 -3.19
N LEU A 198 0.13 1.45 -4.27
CA LEU A 198 1.32 0.61 -4.40
C LEU A 198 2.57 1.48 -4.48
N VAL A 199 3.47 1.35 -3.50
CA VAL A 199 4.82 1.91 -3.64
C VAL A 199 5.71 0.88 -4.32
N SER A 200 6.37 1.29 -5.38
CA SER A 200 7.30 0.41 -6.11
C SER A 200 8.46 1.21 -6.70
N HIS A 201 9.61 0.58 -6.80
CA HIS A 201 10.72 1.05 -7.62
C HIS A 201 10.79 0.33 -8.98
N ASP A 202 9.95 -0.67 -9.21
CA ASP A 202 9.87 -1.40 -10.48
C ASP A 202 8.97 -0.66 -11.47
N VAL A 203 9.61 0.20 -12.28
CA VAL A 203 8.93 1.04 -13.27
C VAL A 203 8.36 0.22 -14.42
N GLY A 204 8.88 -0.99 -14.68
CA GLY A 204 8.46 -1.81 -15.80
C GLY A 204 7.09 -2.44 -15.66
N PHE A 205 6.68 -2.72 -14.42
CA PHE A 205 5.43 -3.44 -14.13
C PHE A 205 4.28 -2.52 -13.69
N VAL A 206 4.61 -1.45 -12.99
CA VAL A 206 3.65 -0.49 -12.42
C VAL A 206 2.60 0.00 -13.43
N PRO A 207 2.97 0.36 -14.67
CA PRO A 207 2.01 0.90 -15.60
C PRO A 207 0.95 -0.10 -16.07
N SER A 208 1.22 -1.39 -16.03
CA SER A 208 0.29 -2.42 -16.55
C SER A 208 -0.94 -2.65 -15.68
N ILE A 209 -0.89 -2.21 -14.41
CA ILE A 209 -1.97 -2.43 -13.43
C ILE A 209 -2.52 -1.13 -12.84
N SER A 210 -1.80 -0.01 -13.01
CA SER A 210 -2.16 1.26 -12.39
C SER A 210 -3.04 2.10 -13.31
N THR A 211 -4.01 2.79 -12.72
CA THR A 211 -4.80 3.83 -13.40
C THR A 211 -4.14 5.20 -13.29
N LYS A 212 -3.28 5.37 -12.27
CA LYS A 212 -2.57 6.62 -11.97
C LYS A 212 -1.18 6.33 -11.42
N VAL A 213 -0.21 7.13 -11.79
CA VAL A 213 1.15 7.09 -11.24
C VAL A 213 1.51 8.43 -10.63
N LEU A 214 1.94 8.41 -9.39
CA LEU A 214 2.50 9.53 -8.65
C LEU A 214 4.01 9.38 -8.60
N CYS A 215 4.69 10.27 -9.29
CA CYS A 215 6.13 10.31 -9.40
C CYS A 215 6.69 11.22 -8.33
N LEU A 216 7.32 10.67 -7.29
CA LEU A 216 7.76 11.40 -6.11
C LEU A 216 9.28 11.46 -6.00
N ASN A 217 9.81 12.69 -6.04
CA ASN A 217 11.20 13.00 -5.72
C ASN A 217 11.26 14.37 -5.07
N ARG A 218 10.94 14.46 -3.79
CA ARG A 218 10.64 15.66 -2.97
C ARG A 218 9.40 16.40 -3.43
N THR A 219 9.28 16.67 -4.72
CA THR A 219 8.08 17.18 -5.39
C THR A 219 7.34 16.05 -6.05
N LEU A 220 6.10 16.26 -6.46
CA LEU A 220 5.25 15.23 -7.05
C LEU A 220 4.80 15.64 -8.44
N SER A 221 4.88 14.68 -9.38
CA SER A 221 4.26 14.76 -10.70
C SER A 221 3.23 13.64 -10.83
N GLU A 222 2.05 13.95 -11.36
CA GLU A 222 0.94 13.01 -11.52
C GLU A 222 0.76 12.65 -13.00
N TYR A 223 0.61 11.35 -13.28
CA TYR A 223 0.34 10.80 -14.61
C TYR A 223 -0.88 9.88 -14.52
N THR A 224 -1.89 10.15 -15.35
CA THR A 224 -3.04 9.25 -15.53
C THR A 224 -2.76 8.33 -16.68
N ILE A 225 -2.88 7.02 -16.48
CA ILE A 225 -2.65 6.00 -17.51
C ILE A 225 -3.97 5.72 -18.21
N LYS A 226 -3.99 5.86 -19.54
CA LYS A 226 -5.12 5.47 -20.40
C LYS A 226 -4.82 4.13 -21.07
N GLU A 227 -5.87 3.35 -21.36
CA GLU A 227 -5.74 2.02 -21.99
C GLU A 227 -4.98 2.05 -23.34
N GLU A 228 -4.91 3.21 -24.00
CA GLU A 228 -4.25 3.41 -25.29
C GLU A 228 -2.80 3.91 -25.19
N ASP A 229 -2.34 4.22 -23.97
CA ASP A 229 -1.01 4.79 -23.77
C ASP A 229 0.06 3.70 -23.96
N ASN A 230 0.95 3.95 -24.93
CA ASN A 230 2.14 3.14 -25.10
C ASN A 230 3.10 3.48 -23.95
N LEU A 231 3.16 2.64 -22.94
CA LEU A 231 3.86 2.85 -21.67
C LEU A 231 5.35 3.14 -21.83
N SER A 232 5.93 2.79 -23.00
CA SER A 232 7.30 3.13 -23.38
C SER A 232 7.51 4.64 -23.61
N ASN A 233 6.44 5.43 -23.79
CA ASN A 233 6.49 6.86 -24.08
C ASN A 233 6.23 7.73 -22.84
N ILE A 234 5.85 7.15 -21.71
CA ILE A 234 5.75 7.90 -20.47
C ILE A 234 7.17 8.18 -20.01
N ASP A 235 7.55 9.45 -20.05
CA ASP A 235 8.89 9.87 -19.66
C ASP A 235 9.06 9.82 -18.13
N PHE A 236 9.33 8.62 -17.61
CA PHE A 236 9.70 8.44 -16.23
C PHE A 236 11.08 9.03 -15.89
N TYR A 237 11.80 9.63 -16.89
CA TYR A 237 13.10 10.27 -16.66
C TYR A 237 13.04 11.43 -15.67
N ASN A 238 11.91 12.12 -15.58
CA ASN A 238 11.71 13.14 -14.53
C ASN A 238 11.64 12.54 -13.12
N CYS A 239 11.31 11.24 -12.98
CA CYS A 239 11.38 10.53 -11.73
C CYS A 239 12.79 10.12 -11.32
N LYS A 240 13.80 10.16 -12.24
CA LYS A 240 15.16 9.62 -12.01
C LYS A 240 15.15 8.25 -11.34
N VAL A 241 14.29 7.37 -11.81
CA VAL A 241 14.30 5.96 -11.36
C VAL A 241 15.30 5.24 -12.26
N ASP A 242 16.33 4.64 -11.68
CA ASP A 242 17.32 3.85 -12.40
C ASP A 242 16.61 2.69 -13.11
N ARG A 243 16.71 2.63 -14.44
CA ARG A 243 16.27 1.44 -15.15
C ARG A 243 17.20 0.30 -14.75
N ILE A 244 16.66 -0.72 -14.12
CA ILE A 244 17.35 -2.00 -14.03
C ILE A 244 17.27 -2.62 -15.41
N ILE A 245 18.40 -2.61 -16.11
CA ILE A 245 18.61 -3.25 -17.43
C ILE A 245 18.67 -4.77 -17.22
#